data_a3280adf726ae9d775bf7e953b9659f1
#
_entry.id   a3280adf726ae9d775bf7e953b9659f1
#
_cell.length_a   1.000
_cell.length_b   1.000
_cell.length_c   1.000
_cell.angle_alpha   90.00
_cell.angle_beta   90.00
_cell.angle_gamma   90.00
#
_symmetry.space_group_name_H-M   'P 1'
#
loop_
_entity.id
_entity.type
_entity.pdbx_description
1 polymer ?
#
loop_
_entity_poly.entity_id
_entity_poly.type
_entity_poly.pdbx_seq_one_letter_code
_entity_poly.pdbx_strand_id
1 'polypeptide(L)'
;MTELTWHTALSADDQAGVRALVAAASAADGVAPVGDQVLRELPLDRTRHLLAHDGDELVGYLNLAPDMAEAVVAVPARRRGIGSDLIRTGLAAGGPDTRIWAHGNLDGARGTATALGLTAVRELWQMRRSLSALPPLPEAAGVRLTTYPGPAVDTELLRVNNPAF
;
A
#
# COMPACT_ATOMS: atom_id res chain seq x y z
N MET A 1 -1.40 -2.47 -26.74
CA MET A 1 -1.84 -1.17 -26.15
C MET A 1 -2.49 -1.54 -24.81
N THR A 2 -2.01 -0.99 -23.72
CA THR A 2 -2.52 -1.32 -22.39
C THR A 2 -3.94 -0.80 -22.22
N GLU A 3 -4.86 -1.67 -21.87
CA GLU A 3 -6.25 -1.34 -21.56
C GLU A 3 -6.41 -1.16 -20.04
N LEU A 4 -7.15 -0.12 -19.63
CA LEU A 4 -7.44 0.18 -18.24
C LEU A 4 -8.93 0.00 -17.96
N THR A 5 -9.28 -0.89 -17.03
CA THR A 5 -10.68 -1.22 -16.73
C THR A 5 -10.97 -1.07 -15.23
N TRP A 6 -12.01 -0.32 -14.88
CA TRP A 6 -12.48 -0.15 -13.50
C TRP A 6 -13.43 -1.28 -13.08
N HIS A 7 -13.24 -1.75 -11.83
CA HIS A 7 -14.09 -2.73 -11.17
C HIS A 7 -14.44 -2.25 -9.75
N THR A 8 -15.63 -2.57 -9.29
CA THR A 8 -16.07 -2.40 -7.88
C THR A 8 -15.94 -3.70 -7.09
N ALA A 9 -15.95 -4.83 -7.79
CA ALA A 9 -15.68 -6.15 -7.24
C ALA A 9 -14.84 -6.93 -8.25
N LEU A 10 -13.86 -7.67 -7.77
CA LEU A 10 -12.99 -8.49 -8.60
C LEU A 10 -13.49 -9.94 -8.65
N SER A 11 -13.42 -10.56 -9.82
CA SER A 11 -13.59 -12.01 -9.98
C SER A 11 -12.52 -12.77 -9.18
N ALA A 12 -12.73 -14.06 -8.93
CA ALA A 12 -11.73 -14.89 -8.25
C ALA A 12 -10.40 -14.94 -9.03
N ASP A 13 -10.48 -14.95 -10.36
CA ASP A 13 -9.30 -14.97 -11.25
C ASP A 13 -8.56 -13.63 -11.19
N ASP A 14 -9.27 -12.50 -11.22
CA ASP A 14 -8.65 -11.17 -11.06
C ASP A 14 -7.97 -11.02 -9.71
N GLN A 15 -8.62 -11.48 -8.61
CA GLN A 15 -8.02 -11.47 -7.28
C GLN A 15 -6.73 -12.30 -7.23
N ALA A 16 -6.73 -13.48 -7.86
CA ALA A 16 -5.55 -14.33 -7.95
C ALA A 16 -4.44 -13.64 -8.77
N GLY A 17 -4.79 -13.03 -9.89
CA GLY A 17 -3.87 -12.26 -10.74
C GLY A 17 -3.25 -11.09 -10.00
N VAL A 18 -4.04 -10.29 -9.28
CA VAL A 18 -3.54 -9.17 -8.46
C VAL A 18 -2.59 -9.66 -7.36
N ARG A 19 -2.94 -10.76 -6.66
CA ARG A 19 -2.06 -11.34 -5.62
C ARG A 19 -0.73 -11.81 -6.20
N ALA A 20 -0.75 -12.47 -7.35
CA ALA A 20 0.46 -12.92 -8.04
C ALA A 20 1.34 -11.74 -8.48
N LEU A 21 0.72 -10.69 -9.05
CA LEU A 21 1.38 -9.46 -9.45
C LEU A 21 2.07 -8.77 -8.27
N VAL A 22 1.37 -8.62 -7.14
CA VAL A 22 1.89 -8.02 -5.90
C VAL A 22 3.04 -8.86 -5.34
N ALA A 23 2.89 -10.19 -5.31
CA ALA A 23 3.93 -11.09 -4.80
C ALA A 23 5.21 -11.02 -5.65
N ALA A 24 5.09 -11.02 -6.98
CA ALA A 24 6.22 -10.91 -7.90
C ALA A 24 6.94 -9.55 -7.76
N ALA A 25 6.20 -8.45 -7.64
CA ALA A 25 6.76 -7.13 -7.42
C ALA A 25 7.45 -7.03 -6.05
N SER A 26 6.84 -7.57 -4.99
CA SER A 26 7.43 -7.60 -3.64
C SER A 26 8.75 -8.36 -3.60
N ALA A 27 8.83 -9.50 -4.29
CA ALA A 27 10.06 -10.29 -4.38
C ALA A 27 11.17 -9.55 -5.12
N ALA A 28 10.83 -8.83 -6.18
CA ALA A 28 11.80 -8.07 -6.97
C ALA A 28 12.29 -6.78 -6.28
N ASP A 29 11.40 -6.09 -5.57
CA ASP A 29 11.69 -4.77 -4.99
C ASP A 29 12.13 -4.86 -3.51
N GLY A 30 11.96 -6.00 -2.86
CA GLY A 30 12.22 -6.18 -1.43
C GLY A 30 11.24 -5.44 -0.50
N VAL A 31 10.17 -4.90 -1.06
CA VAL A 31 9.09 -4.20 -0.34
C VAL A 31 7.76 -4.45 -1.04
N ALA A 32 6.69 -4.63 -0.25
CA ALA A 32 5.35 -4.80 -0.80
C ALA A 32 4.88 -3.49 -1.46
N PRO A 33 4.39 -3.53 -2.70
CA PRO A 33 3.95 -2.34 -3.43
C PRO A 33 2.61 -1.78 -2.95
N VAL A 34 1.81 -2.58 -2.24
CA VAL A 34 0.54 -2.22 -1.63
C VAL A 34 0.46 -2.75 -0.20
N GLY A 35 -0.34 -2.10 0.63
CA GLY A 35 -0.55 -2.51 2.02
C GLY A 35 -1.39 -3.80 2.14
N ASP A 36 -1.25 -4.49 3.28
CA ASP A 36 -2.03 -5.70 3.58
C ASP A 36 -3.55 -5.47 3.55
N GLN A 37 -3.99 -4.26 3.85
CA GLN A 37 -5.40 -3.89 3.79
C GLN A 37 -5.96 -4.03 2.38
N VAL A 38 -5.20 -3.56 1.36
CA VAL A 38 -5.58 -3.71 -0.05
C VAL A 38 -5.84 -5.17 -0.40
N LEU A 39 -4.93 -6.08 0.03
CA LEU A 39 -5.07 -7.51 -0.25
C LEU A 39 -6.25 -8.16 0.50
N ARG A 40 -6.58 -7.67 1.69
CA ARG A 40 -7.75 -8.13 2.45
C ARG A 40 -9.06 -7.67 1.82
N GLU A 41 -9.06 -6.52 1.17
CA GLU A 41 -10.26 -5.91 0.57
C GLU A 41 -10.55 -6.36 -0.86
N LEU A 42 -9.62 -7.06 -1.54
CA LEU A 42 -9.84 -7.57 -2.90
C LEU A 42 -11.17 -8.31 -3.12
N PRO A 43 -11.67 -9.15 -2.17
CA PRO A 43 -12.95 -9.83 -2.33
C PRO A 43 -14.17 -8.97 -1.93
N LEU A 44 -13.97 -7.72 -1.52
CA LEU A 44 -15.01 -6.84 -1.01
C LEU A 44 -15.28 -5.70 -1.99
N ASP A 45 -16.44 -5.08 -1.91
CA ASP A 45 -16.86 -3.93 -2.74
C ASP A 45 -16.66 -2.59 -2.03
N ARG A 46 -15.63 -2.48 -1.18
CA ARG A 46 -15.34 -1.29 -0.37
C ARG A 46 -14.43 -0.27 -1.03
N THR A 47 -13.65 -0.73 -1.99
CA THR A 47 -12.70 0.09 -2.75
C THR A 47 -12.92 -0.15 -4.25
N ARG A 48 -12.35 0.73 -5.07
CA ARG A 48 -12.40 0.56 -6.52
C ARG A 48 -11.07 0.01 -7.01
N HIS A 49 -11.13 -0.85 -8.00
CA HIS A 49 -9.97 -1.55 -8.55
C HIS A 49 -9.79 -1.16 -10.01
N LEU A 50 -8.61 -0.69 -10.37
CA LEU A 50 -8.23 -0.42 -11.76
C LEU A 50 -7.24 -1.49 -12.20
N LEU A 51 -7.63 -2.29 -13.17
CA LEU A 51 -6.78 -3.31 -13.80
C LEU A 51 -6.18 -2.77 -15.09
N ALA A 52 -4.91 -3.03 -15.32
CA ALA A 52 -4.20 -2.73 -16.57
C ALA A 52 -3.82 -4.03 -17.26
N HIS A 53 -4.38 -4.27 -18.45
CA HIS A 53 -4.11 -5.44 -19.27
C HIS A 53 -3.34 -5.08 -20.54
N ASP A 54 -2.41 -5.94 -20.94
CA ASP A 54 -1.75 -5.92 -22.25
C ASP A 54 -2.09 -7.24 -22.96
N GLY A 55 -3.12 -7.22 -23.81
CA GLY A 55 -3.82 -8.42 -24.24
C GLY A 55 -4.50 -9.08 -23.04
N ASP A 56 -4.28 -10.38 -22.86
CA ASP A 56 -4.86 -11.16 -21.75
C ASP A 56 -4.02 -11.08 -20.45
N GLU A 57 -2.85 -10.43 -20.48
CA GLU A 57 -1.94 -10.38 -19.35
C GLU A 57 -2.25 -9.18 -18.44
N LEU A 58 -2.44 -9.44 -17.14
CA LEU A 58 -2.53 -8.40 -16.12
C LEU A 58 -1.13 -7.83 -15.83
N VAL A 59 -0.88 -6.61 -16.30
CA VAL A 59 0.42 -5.94 -16.20
C VAL A 59 0.46 -4.81 -15.18
N GLY A 60 -0.67 -4.43 -14.59
CA GLY A 60 -0.73 -3.40 -13.58
C GLY A 60 -2.04 -3.39 -12.81
N TYR A 61 -2.00 -2.82 -11.61
CA TYR A 61 -3.13 -2.71 -10.71
C TYR A 61 -3.05 -1.43 -9.90
N LEU A 62 -4.20 -0.81 -9.65
CA LEU A 62 -4.35 0.27 -8.68
C LEU A 62 -5.58 0.02 -7.83
N ASN A 63 -5.42 0.12 -6.52
CA ASN A 63 -6.51 0.23 -5.55
C ASN A 63 -6.82 1.69 -5.29
N LEU A 64 -8.08 2.06 -5.32
CA LEU A 64 -8.56 3.39 -4.96
C LEU A 64 -9.53 3.28 -3.78
N ALA A 65 -9.06 3.68 -2.61
CA ALA A 65 -9.84 3.95 -1.41
C ALA A 65 -10.38 5.40 -1.44
N PRO A 66 -11.23 5.81 -0.50
CA PRO A 66 -11.85 7.15 -0.54
C PRO A 66 -10.87 8.33 -0.63
N ASP A 67 -9.71 8.25 0.01
CA ASP A 67 -8.73 9.34 0.11
C ASP A 67 -7.32 8.93 -0.33
N MET A 68 -7.12 7.67 -0.70
CA MET A 68 -5.79 7.11 -0.98
C MET A 68 -5.83 6.09 -2.10
N ALA A 69 -4.78 6.06 -2.92
CA ALA A 69 -4.57 5.01 -3.89
C ALA A 69 -3.17 4.41 -3.78
N GLU A 70 -3.08 3.13 -4.12
CA GLU A 70 -1.85 2.34 -4.14
C GLU A 70 -1.78 1.58 -5.46
N ALA A 71 -0.60 1.56 -6.10
CA ALA A 71 -0.46 0.97 -7.42
C ALA A 71 0.78 0.08 -7.55
N VAL A 72 0.67 -0.89 -8.44
CA VAL A 72 1.77 -1.80 -8.80
C VAL A 72 1.79 -2.04 -10.30
N VAL A 73 2.99 -2.17 -10.87
CA VAL A 73 3.21 -2.55 -12.27
C VAL A 73 4.11 -3.77 -12.31
N ALA A 74 3.74 -4.77 -13.11
CA ALA A 74 4.53 -5.98 -13.35
C ALA A 74 5.96 -5.62 -13.74
N VAL A 75 6.94 -6.27 -13.12
CA VAL A 75 8.36 -5.95 -13.33
C VAL A 75 8.75 -5.90 -14.82
N PRO A 76 8.35 -6.87 -15.66
CA PRO A 76 8.68 -6.83 -17.09
C PRO A 76 7.97 -5.72 -17.88
N ALA A 77 6.86 -5.19 -17.35
CA ALA A 77 6.05 -4.17 -18.02
C ALA A 77 6.39 -2.73 -17.58
N ARG A 78 7.35 -2.56 -16.68
CA ARG A 78 7.79 -1.23 -16.20
C ARG A 78 8.44 -0.40 -17.31
N ARG A 79 8.52 0.92 -17.09
CA ARG A 79 9.10 1.91 -18.03
C ARG A 79 8.36 2.07 -19.35
N ARG A 80 7.12 1.59 -19.43
CA ARG A 80 6.23 1.68 -20.58
C ARG A 80 5.09 2.69 -20.42
N GLY A 81 5.12 3.50 -19.34
CA GLY A 81 4.10 4.50 -19.03
C GLY A 81 2.91 4.00 -18.20
N ILE A 82 2.74 2.68 -18.03
CA ILE A 82 1.58 2.05 -17.35
C ILE A 82 1.35 2.62 -15.94
N GLY A 83 2.42 2.78 -15.15
CA GLY A 83 2.31 3.36 -13.81
C GLY A 83 1.78 4.78 -13.81
N SER A 84 2.23 5.61 -14.76
CA SER A 84 1.74 6.98 -14.92
C SER A 84 0.27 7.03 -15.33
N ASP A 85 -0.16 6.11 -16.19
CA ASP A 85 -1.55 6.03 -16.65
C ASP A 85 -2.47 5.54 -15.53
N LEU A 86 -2.06 4.53 -14.74
CA LEU A 86 -2.76 4.07 -13.54
C LEU A 86 -2.96 5.22 -12.55
N ILE A 87 -1.88 5.92 -12.18
CA ILE A 87 -1.92 7.02 -11.22
C ILE A 87 -2.78 8.17 -11.72
N ARG A 88 -2.61 8.59 -12.98
CA ARG A 88 -3.42 9.67 -13.58
C ARG A 88 -4.91 9.33 -13.56
N THR A 89 -5.25 8.09 -13.94
CA THR A 89 -6.62 7.60 -13.95
C THR A 89 -7.19 7.48 -12.54
N GLY A 90 -6.38 7.02 -11.58
CA GLY A 90 -6.74 6.94 -10.16
C GLY A 90 -7.02 8.31 -9.56
N LEU A 91 -6.15 9.29 -9.78
CA LEU A 91 -6.32 10.66 -9.29
C LEU A 91 -7.56 11.34 -9.90
N ALA A 92 -7.80 11.15 -11.20
CA ALA A 92 -8.99 11.70 -11.85
C ALA A 92 -10.30 11.12 -11.29
N ALA A 93 -10.28 9.86 -10.85
CA ALA A 93 -11.46 9.17 -10.30
C ALA A 93 -11.67 9.42 -8.80
N GLY A 94 -10.59 9.68 -8.04
CA GLY A 94 -10.64 9.87 -6.60
C GLY A 94 -10.91 11.31 -6.15
N GLY A 95 -10.62 12.29 -7.02
CA GLY A 95 -10.83 13.70 -6.72
C GLY A 95 -9.60 14.42 -6.12
N PRO A 96 -9.77 15.71 -5.72
CA PRO A 96 -8.65 16.61 -5.44
C PRO A 96 -7.84 16.24 -4.18
N ASP A 97 -8.44 15.53 -3.24
CA ASP A 97 -7.80 15.16 -1.98
C ASP A 97 -7.16 13.76 -2.02
N THR A 98 -7.30 13.05 -3.15
CA THR A 98 -6.72 11.71 -3.31
C THR A 98 -5.21 11.76 -3.28
N ARG A 99 -4.61 10.94 -2.43
CA ARG A 99 -3.17 10.78 -2.27
C ARG A 99 -2.71 9.44 -2.82
N ILE A 100 -1.47 9.40 -3.28
CA ILE A 100 -0.84 8.16 -3.72
C ILE A 100 0.18 7.74 -2.68
N TRP A 101 0.04 6.51 -2.19
CA TRP A 101 1.03 5.94 -1.28
C TRP A 101 2.08 5.17 -2.05
N ALA A 102 3.36 5.54 -1.88
CA ALA A 102 4.49 4.89 -2.52
C ALA A 102 5.32 4.14 -1.47
N HIS A 103 5.03 2.86 -1.30
CA HIS A 103 5.76 1.99 -0.38
C HIS A 103 7.25 1.89 -0.77
N GLY A 104 8.14 1.99 0.23
CA GLY A 104 9.59 1.91 0.05
C GLY A 104 10.22 3.11 -0.65
N ASN A 105 9.45 4.10 -1.09
CA ASN A 105 9.93 5.32 -1.76
C ASN A 105 10.94 5.02 -2.88
N LEU A 106 10.62 4.04 -3.73
CA LEU A 106 11.51 3.53 -4.78
C LEU A 106 11.74 4.58 -5.89
N ASP A 107 12.88 4.48 -6.57
CA ASP A 107 13.26 5.39 -7.68
C ASP A 107 12.19 5.46 -8.78
N GLY A 108 11.57 4.33 -9.12
CA GLY A 108 10.49 4.27 -10.10
C GLY A 108 9.26 5.07 -9.68
N ALA A 109 8.88 4.99 -8.39
CA ALA A 109 7.76 5.74 -7.84
C ALA A 109 8.07 7.25 -7.80
N ARG A 110 9.28 7.64 -7.35
CA ARG A 110 9.74 9.04 -7.38
C ARG A 110 9.75 9.62 -8.79
N GLY A 111 10.26 8.85 -9.76
CA GLY A 111 10.26 9.26 -11.17
C GLY A 111 8.86 9.46 -11.72
N THR A 112 7.91 8.59 -11.37
CA THR A 112 6.49 8.72 -11.75
C THR A 112 5.87 9.96 -11.10
N ALA A 113 6.08 10.17 -9.81
CA ALA A 113 5.58 11.35 -9.09
C ALA A 113 6.09 12.65 -9.73
N THR A 114 7.39 12.74 -10.00
CA THR A 114 8.00 13.89 -10.68
C THR A 114 7.39 14.14 -12.07
N ALA A 115 7.24 13.08 -12.88
CA ALA A 115 6.67 13.20 -14.23
C ALA A 115 5.20 13.64 -14.23
N LEU A 116 4.46 13.38 -13.15
CA LEU A 116 3.07 13.77 -12.97
C LEU A 116 2.92 15.08 -12.17
N GLY A 117 4.00 15.74 -11.77
CA GLY A 117 3.97 16.97 -10.98
C GLY A 117 3.46 16.78 -9.55
N LEU A 118 3.54 15.56 -9.01
CA LEU A 118 3.11 15.25 -7.63
C LEU A 118 4.21 15.62 -6.65
N THR A 119 3.80 16.12 -5.47
CA THR A 119 4.70 16.47 -4.35
C THR A 119 4.49 15.56 -3.17
N ALA A 120 5.57 15.24 -2.45
CA ALA A 120 5.47 14.47 -1.21
C ALA A 120 4.80 15.34 -0.13
N VAL A 121 3.67 14.88 0.42
CA VAL A 121 2.92 15.57 1.48
C VAL A 121 3.07 14.89 2.84
N ARG A 122 3.54 13.66 2.85
CA ARG A 122 3.80 12.87 4.07
C ARG A 122 4.89 11.85 3.81
N GLU A 123 5.75 11.62 4.80
CA GLU A 123 6.76 10.57 4.79
C GLU A 123 6.70 9.80 6.11
N LEU A 124 6.68 8.46 6.03
CA LEU A 124 6.77 7.57 7.18
C LEU A 124 8.08 6.80 7.13
N TRP A 125 8.82 6.80 8.23
CA TRP A 125 10.12 6.18 8.33
C TRP A 125 10.01 4.80 8.98
N GLN A 126 10.54 3.77 8.31
CA GLN A 126 10.79 2.47 8.92
C GLN A 126 12.24 2.43 9.40
N MET A 127 12.42 2.28 10.71
CA MET A 127 13.73 2.18 11.32
C MET A 127 14.01 0.75 11.78
N ARG A 128 15.21 0.25 11.51
CA ARG A 128 15.68 -1.06 11.99
C ARG A 128 17.03 -0.90 12.67
N ARG A 129 17.25 -1.64 13.77
CA ARG A 129 18.56 -1.77 14.40
C ARG A 129 18.79 -3.21 14.83
N SER A 130 20.06 -3.61 14.92
CA SER A 130 20.42 -4.86 15.60
C SER A 130 20.05 -4.77 17.08
N LEU A 131 19.52 -5.87 17.64
CA LEU A 131 19.29 -5.98 19.09
C LEU A 131 20.54 -6.49 19.84
N SER A 132 21.66 -6.74 19.14
CA SER A 132 22.95 -6.97 19.78
C SER A 132 23.48 -5.67 20.36
N ALA A 133 24.17 -5.73 21.50
CA ALA A 133 24.76 -4.59 22.18
C ALA A 133 23.76 -3.45 22.47
N LEU A 134 22.58 -3.79 22.98
CA LEU A 134 21.65 -2.79 23.48
C LEU A 134 22.24 -2.08 24.70
N PRO A 135 22.04 -0.77 24.86
CA PRO A 135 22.38 -0.09 26.11
C PRO A 135 21.56 -0.68 27.27
N PRO A 136 22.06 -0.60 28.49
CA PRO A 136 21.28 -1.03 29.65
C PRO A 136 19.95 -0.28 29.67
N LEU A 137 18.86 -1.01 29.97
CA LEU A 137 17.55 -0.40 30.09
C LEU A 137 17.54 0.57 31.28
N PRO A 138 17.12 1.83 31.10
CA PRO A 138 16.91 2.71 32.23
C PRO A 138 15.76 2.15 33.11
N GLU A 139 15.89 2.29 34.41
CA GLU A 139 14.78 1.98 35.32
C GLU A 139 13.60 2.92 35.03
N ALA A 140 12.48 2.34 34.63
CA ALA A 140 11.23 3.09 34.38
C ALA A 140 10.47 3.22 35.72
N ALA A 141 10.90 4.17 36.56
CA ALA A 141 10.23 4.40 37.84
C ALA A 141 8.74 4.74 37.63
N GLY A 142 7.87 4.06 38.37
CA GLY A 142 6.41 4.29 38.29
C GLY A 142 5.71 3.59 37.11
N VAL A 143 6.42 2.84 36.27
CA VAL A 143 5.83 2.05 35.17
C VAL A 143 5.90 0.56 35.51
N ARG A 144 4.74 -0.10 35.43
CA ARG A 144 4.64 -1.57 35.57
C ARG A 144 4.42 -2.18 34.19
N LEU A 145 5.37 -2.99 33.75
CA LEU A 145 5.25 -3.77 32.51
C LEU A 145 4.58 -5.11 32.82
N THR A 146 3.55 -5.44 32.05
CA THR A 146 2.85 -6.73 32.13
C THR A 146 2.66 -7.29 30.72
N THR A 147 2.52 -8.59 30.62
CA THR A 147 2.06 -9.24 29.39
C THR A 147 0.59 -8.92 29.17
N TYR A 148 0.16 -8.93 27.91
CA TYR A 148 -1.25 -8.79 27.56
C TYR A 148 -2.08 -9.90 28.22
N PRO A 149 -3.04 -9.56 29.12
CA PRO A 149 -3.77 -10.56 29.90
C PRO A 149 -4.97 -11.17 29.18
N GLY A 150 -5.25 -10.73 27.96
CA GLY A 150 -6.39 -11.17 27.15
C GLY A 150 -7.50 -10.11 26.98
N PRO A 151 -8.63 -10.46 26.35
CA PRO A 151 -9.67 -9.52 25.90
C PRO A 151 -10.31 -8.65 26.97
N ALA A 152 -10.18 -9.00 28.23
CA ALA A 152 -10.73 -8.22 29.35
C ALA A 152 -10.21 -6.77 29.42
N VAL A 153 -9.02 -6.50 28.82
CA VAL A 153 -8.42 -5.16 28.81
C VAL A 153 -8.56 -4.43 27.47
N ASP A 154 -9.20 -5.04 26.47
CA ASP A 154 -9.29 -4.47 25.11
C ASP A 154 -9.96 -3.10 25.09
N THR A 155 -11.05 -2.94 25.84
CA THR A 155 -11.76 -1.65 25.93
C THR A 155 -10.85 -0.54 26.43
N GLU A 156 -10.02 -0.82 27.45
CA GLU A 156 -9.10 0.17 27.98
C GLU A 156 -7.94 0.45 27.04
N LEU A 157 -7.39 -0.58 26.39
CA LEU A 157 -6.37 -0.43 25.36
C LEU A 157 -6.88 0.45 24.20
N LEU A 158 -8.09 0.19 23.70
CA LEU A 158 -8.69 0.98 22.63
C LEU A 158 -8.98 2.40 23.08
N ARG A 159 -9.41 2.62 24.32
CA ARG A 159 -9.64 3.96 24.88
C ARG A 159 -8.37 4.81 24.89
N VAL A 160 -7.21 4.20 25.14
CA VAL A 160 -5.91 4.89 25.14
C VAL A 160 -5.35 5.04 23.72
N ASN A 161 -5.50 4.00 22.88
CA ASN A 161 -4.89 3.95 21.57
C ASN A 161 -5.63 4.83 20.53
N ASN A 162 -6.97 4.79 20.50
CA ASN A 162 -7.75 5.48 19.46
C ASN A 162 -7.53 7.01 19.42
N PRO A 163 -7.40 7.74 20.55
CA PRO A 163 -7.09 9.17 20.50
C PRO A 163 -5.65 9.50 20.13
N ALA A 164 -4.76 8.51 20.10
CA ALA A 164 -3.33 8.69 19.78
C ALA A 164 -3.04 8.65 18.28
N PHE A 165 -4.00 8.19 17.47
CA PHE A 165 -3.91 8.01 16.02
C PHE A 165 -5.18 8.50 15.31
#